data_07bfd9ecb5c1ed7d93b30f88d66f8d52
#
_entry.id   07bfd9ecb5c1ed7d93b30f88d66f8d52
#
_cell.length_a   1.000
_cell.length_b   1.000
_cell.length_c   1.000
_cell.angle_alpha   90.00
_cell.angle_beta   90.00
_cell.angle_gamma   90.00
#
_symmetry.space_group_name_H-M   'P 1'
#
loop_
_entity.id
_entity.type
_entity.pdbx_description
1 polymer ?
#
loop_
_entity_poly.entity_id
_entity_poly.type
_entity_poly.pdbx_seq_one_letter_code
_entity_poly.pdbx_strand_id
1 'polypeptide(L)'
;KRMEETNKRFEERTDRYRQNFKKYGYSEMSMDMPSDRRVIRYYELLKYFEFFQSPKTEPAFTLCDAGCGFGDINGYLQKLGFQDYSYIGLDVVDEFMEEGRKHYGSDRIRYLKRNFTTDDISDLEFDYAVSSQTFTIPYTEKPDNYETIFSSVEKLFKQCRKGVSFNFFTDKGQFQRPGTAYHDPVEILRFAYTLSTNVILDNSCFPYECTLTILKDNACSENGMIFDRFLRIHQHEFEDHTFVVKKK
;
A
#
# COMPACT_ATOMS: atom_id res chain seq x y z
N LYS A 1 2.86 16.30 -25.30
CA LYS A 1 2.17 17.36 -24.50
C LYS A 1 1.64 16.85 -23.16
N ARG A 2 0.78 15.80 -23.13
CA ARG A 2 0.22 15.24 -21.88
C ARG A 2 1.30 14.57 -20.98
N MET A 3 2.21 13.82 -21.56
CA MET A 3 3.31 13.17 -20.84
C MET A 3 4.34 14.17 -20.30
N GLU A 4 4.62 15.23 -21.05
CA GLU A 4 5.51 16.33 -20.61
C GLU A 4 4.92 17.07 -19.42
N GLU A 5 3.62 17.29 -19.39
CA GLU A 5 2.93 17.96 -18.30
C GLU A 5 2.87 17.12 -17.03
N THR A 6 2.62 15.81 -17.16
CA THR A 6 2.68 14.86 -16.06
C THR A 6 4.08 14.83 -15.44
N ASN A 7 5.12 14.78 -16.26
CA ASN A 7 6.50 14.82 -15.82
C ASN A 7 6.84 16.14 -15.08
N LYS A 8 6.40 17.27 -15.60
CA LYS A 8 6.61 18.56 -14.96
C LYS A 8 6.00 18.63 -13.56
N ARG A 9 4.74 18.24 -13.40
CA ARG A 9 4.06 18.22 -12.09
C ARG A 9 4.73 17.24 -11.11
N PHE A 10 5.21 16.13 -11.62
CA PHE A 10 5.94 15.16 -10.83
C PHE A 10 7.28 15.72 -10.34
N GLU A 11 8.03 16.44 -11.21
CA GLU A 11 9.28 17.10 -10.85
C GLU A 11 9.05 18.22 -9.82
N GLU A 12 8.05 19.10 -10.04
CA GLU A 12 7.69 20.17 -9.11
C GLU A 12 7.36 19.62 -7.70
N ARG A 13 6.67 18.49 -7.63
CA ARG A 13 6.37 17.81 -6.36
C ARG A 13 7.62 17.24 -5.71
N THR A 14 8.45 16.58 -6.49
CA THR A 14 9.71 16.00 -6.02
C THR A 14 10.63 17.10 -5.45
N ASP A 15 10.73 18.24 -6.13
CA ASP A 15 11.51 19.38 -5.68
C ASP A 15 10.94 20.00 -4.40
N ARG A 16 9.62 20.06 -4.24
CA ARG A 16 9.00 20.51 -2.99
C ARG A 16 9.39 19.59 -1.82
N TYR A 17 9.38 18.28 -2.00
CA TYR A 17 9.81 17.35 -0.96
C TYR A 17 11.29 17.51 -0.61
N ARG A 18 12.17 17.72 -1.60
CA ARG A 18 13.59 18.03 -1.37
C ARG A 18 13.78 19.33 -0.60
N GLN A 19 13.04 20.39 -0.94
CA GLN A 19 13.06 21.65 -0.21
C GLN A 19 12.57 21.49 1.24
N ASN A 20 11.49 20.77 1.43
CA ASN A 20 10.98 20.46 2.76
C ASN A 20 12.02 19.67 3.58
N PHE A 21 12.67 18.67 3.00
CA PHE A 21 13.71 17.92 3.68
C PHE A 21 14.92 18.78 4.06
N LYS A 22 15.37 19.67 3.18
CA LYS A 22 16.44 20.63 3.51
C LYS A 22 16.08 21.52 4.70
N LYS A 23 14.79 21.84 4.85
CA LYS A 23 14.30 22.73 5.91
C LYS A 23 14.03 22.00 7.22
N TYR A 24 13.47 20.81 7.15
CA TYR A 24 12.90 20.11 8.31
C TYR A 24 13.62 18.79 8.68
N GLY A 25 14.53 18.29 7.81
CA GLY A 25 15.27 17.05 8.03
C GLY A 25 14.35 15.82 8.11
N TYR A 26 14.74 14.85 8.93
CA TYR A 26 13.91 13.66 9.21
C TYR A 26 12.72 14.05 10.10
N SER A 27 11.65 14.43 9.46
CA SER A 27 10.45 14.97 10.12
C SER A 27 9.21 14.70 9.29
N GLU A 28 8.06 14.60 9.96
CA GLU A 28 6.74 14.52 9.33
C GLU A 28 6.44 15.71 8.39
N MET A 29 7.02 16.87 8.69
CA MET A 29 6.85 18.08 7.85
C MET A 29 7.55 17.97 6.50
N SER A 30 8.55 17.11 6.37
CA SER A 30 9.24 16.88 5.10
C SER A 30 8.37 16.12 4.10
N MET A 31 7.46 15.29 4.59
CA MET A 31 6.54 14.50 3.78
C MET A 31 5.10 15.03 3.77
N ASP A 32 4.84 16.18 4.41
CA ASP A 32 3.48 16.73 4.58
C ASP A 32 2.49 15.72 5.23
N MET A 33 2.99 14.82 6.11
CA MET A 33 2.21 13.72 6.68
C MET A 33 2.35 13.65 8.20
N PRO A 34 1.30 14.02 8.97
CA PRO A 34 1.31 13.90 10.43
C PRO A 34 1.59 12.46 10.91
N SER A 35 2.44 12.33 11.93
CA SER A 35 2.94 11.03 12.43
C SER A 35 1.85 10.15 13.04
N ASP A 36 0.86 10.72 13.71
CA ASP A 36 -0.27 10.02 14.29
C ASP A 36 -1.12 9.30 13.22
N ARG A 37 -1.43 10.00 12.13
CA ARG A 37 -2.18 9.43 11.01
C ARG A 37 -1.40 8.40 10.23
N ARG A 38 -0.08 8.53 10.19
CA ARG A 38 0.82 7.61 9.49
C ARG A 38 0.76 6.21 10.09
N VAL A 39 0.78 6.10 11.41
CA VAL A 39 0.67 4.80 12.12
C VAL A 39 -0.66 4.12 11.80
N ILE A 40 -1.77 4.87 11.80
CA ILE A 40 -3.08 4.33 11.44
C ILE A 40 -3.08 3.84 9.99
N ARG A 41 -2.51 4.59 9.06
CA ARG A 41 -2.41 4.19 7.65
C ARG A 41 -1.59 2.93 7.44
N TYR A 42 -0.49 2.74 8.17
CA TYR A 42 0.28 1.50 8.12
C TYR A 42 -0.53 0.30 8.59
N TYR A 43 -1.29 0.45 9.68
CA TYR A 43 -2.21 -0.59 10.13
C TYR A 43 -3.24 -0.92 9.05
N GLU A 44 -3.90 0.08 8.47
CA GLU A 44 -4.92 -0.10 7.43
C GLU A 44 -4.38 -0.80 6.17
N LEU A 45 -3.17 -0.46 5.75
CA LEU A 45 -2.51 -1.07 4.60
C LEU A 45 -2.12 -2.53 4.82
N LEU A 46 -1.81 -2.91 6.06
CA LEU A 46 -1.22 -4.22 6.38
C LEU A 46 -2.23 -5.22 6.94
N LYS A 47 -3.29 -4.77 7.60
CA LYS A 47 -4.18 -5.59 8.43
C LYS A 47 -4.84 -6.78 7.71
N TYR A 48 -4.96 -6.75 6.40
CA TYR A 48 -5.54 -7.83 5.62
C TYR A 48 -4.50 -8.76 4.97
N PHE A 49 -3.22 -8.49 5.15
CA PHE A 49 -2.17 -9.41 4.72
C PHE A 49 -2.02 -10.58 5.71
N GLU A 50 -1.75 -11.78 5.19
CA GLU A 50 -1.70 -12.99 6.00
C GLU A 50 -0.64 -12.91 7.10
N PHE A 51 0.56 -12.38 6.79
CA PHE A 51 1.62 -12.21 7.78
C PHE A 51 1.21 -11.32 8.97
N PHE A 52 0.32 -10.38 8.74
CA PHE A 52 -0.16 -9.47 9.77
C PHE A 52 -1.28 -10.11 10.62
N GLN A 53 -2.16 -10.88 9.98
CA GLN A 53 -3.26 -11.57 10.65
C GLN A 53 -2.81 -12.81 11.41
N SER A 54 -1.81 -13.53 10.89
CA SER A 54 -1.29 -14.78 11.47
C SER A 54 0.24 -14.81 11.47
N PRO A 55 0.89 -13.94 12.23
CA PRO A 55 2.36 -13.80 12.19
C PRO A 55 3.12 -15.07 12.61
N LYS A 56 2.46 -16.02 13.26
CA LYS A 56 3.07 -17.30 13.68
C LYS A 56 3.07 -18.37 12.56
N THR A 57 2.21 -18.22 11.57
CA THR A 57 2.02 -19.21 10.49
C THR A 57 2.65 -18.78 9.18
N GLU A 58 2.87 -17.47 9.00
CA GLU A 58 3.49 -16.95 7.80
C GLU A 58 5.02 -17.08 7.88
N PRO A 59 5.66 -17.70 6.89
CA PRO A 59 7.11 -17.67 6.78
C PRO A 59 7.61 -16.24 6.51
N ALA A 60 8.93 -16.04 6.53
CA ALA A 60 9.55 -14.76 6.16
C ALA A 60 8.97 -14.22 4.83
N PHE A 61 8.64 -12.94 4.79
CA PHE A 61 8.03 -12.29 3.63
C PHE A 61 8.88 -11.13 3.12
N THR A 62 8.62 -10.71 1.89
CA THR A 62 9.19 -9.50 1.29
C THR A 62 8.09 -8.48 1.05
N LEU A 63 8.26 -7.28 1.62
CA LEU A 63 7.37 -6.14 1.44
C LEU A 63 7.98 -5.11 0.47
N CYS A 64 7.27 -4.77 -0.59
CA CYS A 64 7.57 -3.63 -1.45
C CYS A 64 6.75 -2.43 -1.00
N ASP A 65 7.41 -1.30 -0.73
CA ASP A 65 6.78 -0.03 -0.34
C ASP A 65 6.96 0.99 -1.48
N ALA A 66 5.91 1.19 -2.24
CA ALA A 66 5.92 2.02 -3.45
C ALA A 66 5.57 3.48 -3.11
N GLY A 67 6.57 4.36 -3.20
CA GLY A 67 6.52 5.71 -2.67
C GLY A 67 6.84 5.73 -1.18
N CYS A 68 7.96 5.08 -0.82
CA CYS A 68 8.28 4.74 0.57
C CYS A 68 8.67 5.94 1.47
N GLY A 69 9.04 7.08 0.89
CA GLY A 69 9.61 8.18 1.64
C GLY A 69 10.83 7.74 2.45
N PHE A 70 10.80 7.93 3.76
CA PHE A 70 11.86 7.44 4.66
C PHE A 70 11.79 5.93 4.93
N GLY A 71 10.72 5.24 4.54
CA GLY A 71 10.51 3.83 4.87
C GLY A 71 10.11 3.58 6.32
N ASP A 72 9.41 4.54 6.94
CA ASP A 72 9.00 4.49 8.35
C ASP A 72 8.07 3.31 8.70
N ILE A 73 7.50 2.66 7.69
CA ILE A 73 6.75 1.40 7.88
C ILE A 73 7.64 0.32 8.51
N ASN A 74 8.98 0.35 8.30
CA ASN A 74 9.92 -0.54 8.95
C ASN A 74 9.92 -0.33 10.47
N GLY A 75 9.95 0.92 10.93
CA GLY A 75 9.84 1.23 12.36
C GLY A 75 8.52 0.76 12.97
N TYR A 76 7.42 0.84 12.22
CA TYR A 76 6.13 0.31 12.64
C TYR A 76 6.15 -1.21 12.77
N LEU A 77 6.65 -1.94 11.76
CA LEU A 77 6.76 -3.40 11.78
C LEU A 77 7.67 -3.88 12.92
N GLN A 78 8.84 -3.25 13.09
CA GLN A 78 9.79 -3.58 14.15
C GLN A 78 9.18 -3.37 15.55
N LYS A 79 8.42 -2.29 15.75
CA LYS A 79 7.70 -2.02 17.00
C LYS A 79 6.64 -3.08 17.31
N LEU A 80 6.03 -3.68 16.28
CA LEU A 80 5.10 -4.79 16.44
C LEU A 80 5.78 -6.15 16.63
N GLY A 81 7.11 -6.20 16.58
CA GLY A 81 7.90 -7.42 16.79
C GLY A 81 8.22 -8.21 15.52
N PHE A 82 7.90 -7.69 14.34
CA PHE A 82 8.33 -8.31 13.08
C PHE A 82 9.83 -8.11 12.88
N GLN A 83 10.57 -9.21 12.75
CA GLN A 83 12.03 -9.17 12.55
C GLN A 83 12.48 -9.99 11.32
N ASP A 84 11.68 -10.98 10.91
CA ASP A 84 12.03 -11.88 9.82
C ASP A 84 11.30 -11.50 8.52
N TYR A 85 11.65 -10.35 7.97
CA TYR A 85 11.15 -9.89 6.68
C TYR A 85 12.24 -9.19 5.87
N SER A 86 12.03 -9.13 4.56
CA SER A 86 12.80 -8.31 3.64
C SER A 86 11.96 -7.12 3.17
N TYR A 87 12.61 -6.01 2.88
CA TYR A 87 11.94 -4.79 2.47
C TYR A 87 12.60 -4.18 1.23
N ILE A 88 11.76 -3.67 0.31
CA ILE A 88 12.17 -2.94 -0.88
C ILE A 88 11.39 -1.62 -0.90
N GLY A 89 12.05 -0.51 -0.56
CA GLY A 89 11.47 0.82 -0.67
C GLY A 89 11.77 1.40 -2.06
N LEU A 90 10.73 1.87 -2.75
CA LEU A 90 10.83 2.57 -4.02
C LEU A 90 10.44 4.03 -3.83
N ASP A 91 11.33 4.95 -4.13
CA ASP A 91 11.05 6.39 -4.11
C ASP A 91 11.90 7.11 -5.16
N VAL A 92 11.60 8.38 -5.39
CA VAL A 92 12.35 9.27 -6.31
C VAL A 92 13.15 10.33 -5.58
N VAL A 93 12.92 10.50 -4.27
CA VAL A 93 13.62 11.44 -3.41
C VAL A 93 14.79 10.72 -2.73
N ASP A 94 16.00 10.88 -3.28
CA ASP A 94 17.22 10.22 -2.78
C ASP A 94 17.46 10.54 -1.30
N GLU A 95 17.27 11.79 -0.91
CA GLU A 95 17.49 12.28 0.45
C GLU A 95 16.63 11.54 1.48
N PHE A 96 15.39 11.20 1.11
CA PHE A 96 14.51 10.41 1.98
C PHE A 96 15.05 8.99 2.16
N MET A 97 15.45 8.36 1.08
CA MET A 97 15.98 6.99 1.10
C MET A 97 17.33 6.90 1.82
N GLU A 98 18.19 7.91 1.68
CA GLU A 98 19.47 7.99 2.41
C GLU A 98 19.23 8.07 3.92
N GLU A 99 18.26 8.89 4.34
CA GLU A 99 17.86 8.98 5.73
C GLU A 99 17.22 7.67 6.22
N GLY A 100 16.36 7.06 5.42
CA GLY A 100 15.78 5.75 5.70
C GLY A 100 16.85 4.66 5.91
N ARG A 101 17.89 4.64 5.11
CA ARG A 101 19.04 3.70 5.29
C ARG A 101 19.75 3.90 6.61
N LYS A 102 19.87 5.14 7.10
CA LYS A 102 20.49 5.42 8.41
C LYS A 102 19.65 4.88 9.56
N HIS A 103 18.32 4.97 9.46
CA HIS A 103 17.41 4.56 10.52
C HIS A 103 17.07 3.06 10.49
N TYR A 104 16.90 2.48 9.31
CA TYR A 104 16.35 1.13 9.12
C TYR A 104 17.26 0.20 8.33
N GLY A 105 18.38 0.71 7.75
CA GLY A 105 19.24 -0.05 6.85
C GLY A 105 19.77 -1.34 7.48
N SER A 106 19.66 -2.43 6.73
CA SER A 106 20.24 -3.75 7.04
C SER A 106 20.41 -4.52 5.73
N ASP A 107 20.99 -5.70 5.78
CA ASP A 107 21.15 -6.57 4.59
C ASP A 107 19.81 -6.96 3.96
N ARG A 108 18.71 -6.90 4.73
CA ARG A 108 17.36 -7.22 4.28
C ARG A 108 16.53 -6.02 3.86
N ILE A 109 16.98 -4.78 4.14
CA ILE A 109 16.24 -3.55 3.86
C ILE A 109 16.96 -2.77 2.77
N ARG A 110 16.34 -2.72 1.59
CA ARG A 110 16.88 -2.06 0.41
C ARG A 110 16.02 -0.87 0.00
N TYR A 111 16.66 0.18 -0.47
CA TYR A 111 16.00 1.35 -1.05
C TYR A 111 16.50 1.53 -2.49
N LEU A 112 15.58 1.66 -3.43
CA LEU A 112 15.86 1.81 -4.85
C LEU A 112 15.24 3.10 -5.37
N LYS A 113 16.04 3.90 -6.08
CA LYS A 113 15.54 5.08 -6.78
C LYS A 113 14.75 4.64 -8.01
N ARG A 114 13.44 4.58 -7.88
CA ARG A 114 12.52 4.24 -8.97
C ARG A 114 11.21 4.97 -8.82
N ASN A 115 10.72 5.49 -9.92
CA ASN A 115 9.34 5.93 -10.04
C ASN A 115 8.47 4.72 -10.39
N PHE A 116 7.88 4.07 -9.40
CA PHE A 116 7.06 2.87 -9.62
C PHE A 116 5.85 3.11 -10.55
N THR A 117 5.44 4.38 -10.79
CA THR A 117 4.35 4.69 -11.71
C THR A 117 4.77 4.57 -13.18
N THR A 118 6.04 4.83 -13.49
CA THR A 118 6.58 4.86 -14.87
C THR A 118 7.65 3.81 -15.12
N ASP A 119 8.51 3.54 -14.14
CA ASP A 119 9.67 2.67 -14.33
C ASP A 119 9.28 1.19 -14.36
N ASP A 120 10.12 0.38 -14.98
CA ASP A 120 10.03 -1.07 -14.91
C ASP A 120 10.41 -1.57 -13.51
N ILE A 121 9.64 -2.52 -13.00
CA ILE A 121 9.87 -3.20 -11.72
C ILE A 121 9.88 -4.72 -11.87
N SER A 122 9.96 -5.23 -13.10
CA SER A 122 9.88 -6.67 -13.40
C SER A 122 11.07 -7.47 -12.86
N ASP A 123 12.17 -6.81 -12.52
CA ASP A 123 13.35 -7.38 -11.88
C ASP A 123 13.23 -7.54 -10.35
N LEU A 124 12.13 -7.05 -9.77
CA LEU A 124 11.90 -7.12 -8.32
C LEU A 124 11.04 -8.34 -7.96
N GLU A 125 11.36 -8.97 -6.84
CA GLU A 125 10.58 -10.07 -6.27
C GLU A 125 10.10 -9.69 -4.88
N PHE A 126 8.79 -9.76 -4.66
CA PHE A 126 8.17 -9.47 -3.37
C PHE A 126 6.84 -10.20 -3.19
N ASP A 127 6.47 -10.42 -1.95
CA ASP A 127 5.22 -11.09 -1.59
C ASP A 127 4.06 -10.10 -1.59
N TYR A 128 4.27 -8.96 -0.94
CA TYR A 128 3.26 -7.93 -0.77
C TYR A 128 3.77 -6.58 -1.26
N ALA A 129 2.88 -5.75 -1.75
CA ALA A 129 3.16 -4.36 -2.04
C ALA A 129 2.21 -3.44 -1.29
N VAL A 130 2.74 -2.32 -0.84
CA VAL A 130 1.93 -1.23 -0.26
C VAL A 130 2.26 0.09 -0.95
N SER A 131 1.30 1.02 -0.95
CA SER A 131 1.52 2.39 -1.39
C SER A 131 0.71 3.34 -0.51
N SER A 132 1.40 4.17 0.27
CA SER A 132 0.78 5.09 1.22
C SER A 132 0.80 6.52 0.71
N GLN A 133 -0.39 7.13 0.54
CA GLN A 133 -0.55 8.56 0.20
C GLN A 133 0.08 9.00 -1.13
N THR A 134 0.41 8.08 -2.01
CA THR A 134 1.08 8.40 -3.28
C THR A 134 0.12 9.01 -4.30
N PHE A 135 -1.16 8.64 -4.25
CA PHE A 135 -2.18 9.03 -5.23
C PHE A 135 -3.04 10.22 -4.79
N THR A 136 -2.62 10.95 -3.77
CA THR A 136 -3.41 12.04 -3.17
C THR A 136 -3.23 13.41 -3.84
N ILE A 137 -2.22 13.57 -4.69
CA ILE A 137 -1.94 14.78 -5.45
C ILE A 137 -2.19 14.50 -6.94
N PRO A 138 -2.86 15.41 -7.68
CA PRO A 138 -3.10 15.21 -9.10
C PRO A 138 -1.80 15.08 -9.91
N TYR A 139 -1.71 14.03 -10.72
CA TYR A 139 -0.60 13.81 -11.66
C TYR A 139 -0.79 14.55 -12.98
N THR A 140 -2.02 14.93 -13.30
CA THR A 140 -2.41 15.63 -14.51
C THR A 140 -3.28 16.86 -14.18
N GLU A 141 -3.76 17.60 -15.19
CA GLU A 141 -4.76 18.65 -15.01
C GLU A 141 -6.13 18.10 -14.60
N LYS A 142 -6.40 16.82 -14.82
CA LYS A 142 -7.60 16.17 -14.32
C LYS A 142 -7.57 16.10 -12.80
N PRO A 143 -8.72 16.26 -12.14
CA PRO A 143 -8.82 16.17 -10.68
C PRO A 143 -8.66 14.74 -10.13
N ASP A 144 -8.48 13.76 -11.00
CA ASP A 144 -8.35 12.33 -10.66
C ASP A 144 -7.02 11.75 -11.15
N ASN A 145 -6.67 10.58 -10.60
CA ASN A 145 -5.46 9.85 -10.95
C ASN A 145 -5.78 8.43 -11.46
N TYR A 146 -6.99 8.16 -11.95
CA TYR A 146 -7.42 6.78 -12.29
C TYR A 146 -6.43 6.08 -13.20
N GLU A 147 -5.97 6.71 -14.28
CA GLU A 147 -5.03 6.11 -15.21
C GLU A 147 -3.70 5.73 -14.53
N THR A 148 -3.17 6.62 -13.68
CA THR A 148 -1.94 6.39 -12.93
C THR A 148 -2.14 5.32 -11.86
N ILE A 149 -3.25 5.36 -11.12
CA ILE A 149 -3.59 4.34 -10.11
C ILE A 149 -3.69 2.97 -10.77
N PHE A 150 -4.50 2.84 -11.83
CA PHE A 150 -4.80 1.55 -12.45
C PHE A 150 -3.54 0.91 -13.05
N SER A 151 -2.74 1.67 -13.80
CA SER A 151 -1.50 1.16 -14.38
C SER A 151 -0.45 0.80 -13.33
N SER A 152 -0.31 1.60 -12.27
CA SER A 152 0.66 1.35 -11.21
C SER A 152 0.26 0.17 -10.33
N VAL A 153 -1.00 0.10 -9.93
CA VAL A 153 -1.52 -1.00 -9.10
C VAL A 153 -1.52 -2.31 -9.87
N GLU A 154 -1.90 -2.31 -11.16
CA GLU A 154 -1.82 -3.50 -12.01
C GLU A 154 -0.37 -4.01 -12.11
N LYS A 155 0.60 -3.12 -12.29
CA LYS A 155 2.03 -3.45 -12.34
C LYS A 155 2.51 -4.07 -11.02
N LEU A 156 2.20 -3.44 -9.89
CA LEU A 156 2.53 -3.98 -8.57
C LEU A 156 1.85 -5.33 -8.32
N PHE A 157 0.58 -5.46 -8.72
CA PHE A 157 -0.17 -6.70 -8.55
C PHE A 157 0.36 -7.83 -9.43
N LYS A 158 0.75 -7.57 -10.67
CA LYS A 158 1.40 -8.57 -11.53
C LYS A 158 2.69 -9.09 -10.91
N GLN A 159 3.46 -8.19 -10.31
CA GLN A 159 4.78 -8.50 -9.77
C GLN A 159 4.75 -9.15 -8.37
N CYS A 160 3.79 -8.81 -7.51
CA CYS A 160 3.69 -9.40 -6.18
C CYS A 160 3.25 -10.87 -6.24
N ARG A 161 3.62 -11.64 -5.22
CA ARG A 161 3.19 -13.05 -5.09
C ARG A 161 1.86 -13.21 -4.36
N LYS A 162 1.51 -12.30 -3.42
CA LYS A 162 0.37 -12.48 -2.51
C LYS A 162 -0.67 -11.36 -2.53
N GLY A 163 -0.26 -10.08 -2.58
CA GLY A 163 -1.25 -9.01 -2.61
C GLY A 163 -0.68 -7.60 -2.63
N VAL A 164 -1.56 -6.65 -2.93
CA VAL A 164 -1.28 -5.21 -2.97
C VAL A 164 -2.29 -4.48 -2.10
N SER A 165 -1.84 -3.46 -1.36
CA SER A 165 -2.71 -2.57 -0.61
C SER A 165 -2.29 -1.10 -0.83
N PHE A 166 -3.25 -0.22 -1.05
CA PHE A 166 -2.99 1.21 -1.23
C PHE A 166 -4.14 2.06 -0.73
N ASN A 167 -3.86 3.31 -0.39
CA ASN A 167 -4.88 4.25 0.01
C ASN A 167 -5.05 5.38 -1.00
N PHE A 168 -6.24 5.98 -0.98
CA PHE A 168 -6.62 7.11 -1.82
C PHE A 168 -7.69 7.95 -1.13
N PHE A 169 -7.81 9.22 -1.53
CA PHE A 169 -8.89 10.06 -1.00
C PHE A 169 -10.17 9.85 -1.79
N THR A 170 -11.28 9.70 -1.05
CA THR A 170 -12.61 9.52 -1.62
C THR A 170 -13.33 10.84 -1.88
N ASP A 171 -14.04 10.93 -2.99
CA ASP A 171 -14.92 12.05 -3.34
C ASP A 171 -16.23 12.06 -2.52
N LYS A 172 -16.46 11.03 -1.69
CA LYS A 172 -17.62 10.91 -0.79
C LYS A 172 -17.42 11.65 0.54
N GLY A 173 -16.24 12.22 0.78
CA GLY A 173 -15.98 13.01 1.99
C GLY A 173 -16.77 14.32 2.02
N GLN A 174 -16.99 14.87 3.24
CA GLN A 174 -17.79 16.08 3.44
C GLN A 174 -17.14 17.35 2.88
N PHE A 175 -15.83 17.34 2.67
CA PHE A 175 -15.10 18.47 2.10
C PHE A 175 -13.91 18.00 1.28
N GLN A 176 -13.51 18.82 0.33
CA GLN A 176 -12.36 18.59 -0.52
C GLN A 176 -11.40 19.79 -0.44
N ARG A 177 -10.10 19.51 -0.47
CA ARG A 177 -9.05 20.53 -0.46
C ARG A 177 -8.55 20.81 -1.88
N PRO A 178 -8.32 22.08 -2.26
CA PRO A 178 -7.68 22.40 -3.54
C PRO A 178 -6.31 21.70 -3.67
N GLY A 179 -5.97 21.30 -4.88
CA GLY A 179 -4.68 20.64 -5.17
C GLY A 179 -4.58 19.18 -4.69
N THR A 180 -5.70 18.59 -4.30
CA THR A 180 -5.78 17.19 -3.85
C THR A 180 -6.61 16.38 -4.85
N ALA A 181 -6.19 15.16 -5.14
CA ALA A 181 -6.92 14.23 -6.00
C ALA A 181 -7.91 13.40 -5.16
N TYR A 182 -9.15 13.36 -5.64
CA TYR A 182 -10.23 12.57 -5.04
C TYR A 182 -10.80 11.61 -6.08
N HIS A 183 -11.25 10.44 -5.60
CA HIS A 183 -11.69 9.36 -6.46
C HIS A 183 -12.99 8.77 -5.98
N ASP A 184 -13.83 8.31 -6.92
CA ASP A 184 -14.98 7.47 -6.60
C ASP A 184 -14.49 6.09 -6.17
N PRO A 185 -14.73 5.64 -4.93
CA PRO A 185 -14.31 4.34 -4.46
C PRO A 185 -14.95 3.19 -5.25
N VAL A 186 -16.11 3.41 -5.87
CA VAL A 186 -16.77 2.40 -6.72
C VAL A 186 -15.97 2.16 -8.00
N GLU A 187 -15.43 3.20 -8.62
CA GLU A 187 -14.57 3.06 -9.81
C GLU A 187 -13.27 2.32 -9.49
N ILE A 188 -12.63 2.67 -8.35
CA ILE A 188 -11.43 1.97 -7.87
C ILE A 188 -11.75 0.49 -7.57
N LEU A 189 -12.87 0.21 -6.92
CA LEU A 189 -13.31 -1.16 -6.62
C LEU A 189 -13.61 -1.95 -7.89
N ARG A 190 -14.28 -1.35 -8.87
CA ARG A 190 -14.55 -1.98 -10.17
C ARG A 190 -13.27 -2.38 -10.89
N PHE A 191 -12.27 -1.50 -10.89
CA PHE A 191 -10.95 -1.83 -11.41
C PHE A 191 -10.32 -3.01 -10.65
N ALA A 192 -10.35 -3.00 -9.31
CA ALA A 192 -9.74 -4.05 -8.51
C ALA A 192 -10.33 -5.44 -8.81
N TYR A 193 -11.63 -5.53 -9.08
CA TYR A 193 -12.28 -6.77 -9.50
C TYR A 193 -11.87 -7.26 -10.88
N THR A 194 -11.22 -6.45 -11.70
CA THR A 194 -10.59 -6.95 -12.94
C THR A 194 -9.30 -7.72 -12.68
N LEU A 195 -8.69 -7.53 -11.50
CA LEU A 195 -7.43 -8.15 -11.11
C LEU A 195 -7.64 -9.41 -10.25
N SER A 196 -8.61 -9.38 -9.34
CA SER A 196 -8.87 -10.46 -8.39
C SER A 196 -10.32 -10.47 -7.94
N THR A 197 -10.81 -11.63 -7.51
CA THR A 197 -12.10 -11.77 -6.81
C THR A 197 -11.98 -11.55 -5.29
N ASN A 198 -10.75 -11.57 -4.75
CA ASN A 198 -10.50 -11.36 -3.32
C ASN A 198 -10.05 -9.90 -3.08
N VAL A 199 -11.02 -9.03 -2.91
CA VAL A 199 -10.84 -7.57 -2.79
C VAL A 199 -11.50 -7.06 -1.53
N ILE A 200 -10.83 -6.17 -0.82
CA ILE A 200 -11.34 -5.51 0.38
C ILE A 200 -11.20 -4.00 0.19
N LEU A 201 -12.34 -3.29 0.23
CA LEU A 201 -12.39 -1.83 0.32
C LEU A 201 -12.77 -1.44 1.74
N ASP A 202 -11.91 -0.68 2.40
CA ASP A 202 -12.11 -0.24 3.78
C ASP A 202 -12.11 1.30 3.87
N ASN A 203 -13.14 1.85 4.48
CA ASN A 203 -13.31 3.29 4.75
C ASN A 203 -13.66 3.52 6.24
N SER A 204 -13.21 2.63 7.12
CA SER A 204 -13.62 2.65 8.53
C SER A 204 -12.82 3.63 9.40
N CYS A 205 -11.62 4.05 8.97
CA CYS A 205 -10.73 4.87 9.77
C CYS A 205 -10.86 6.38 9.54
N PHE A 206 -10.89 6.81 8.29
CA PHE A 206 -10.94 8.22 7.93
C PHE A 206 -12.14 8.49 7.02
N PRO A 207 -12.94 9.55 7.29
CA PRO A 207 -14.13 9.84 6.47
C PRO A 207 -13.81 10.31 5.05
N TYR A 208 -12.55 10.62 4.77
CA TYR A 208 -12.06 11.16 3.49
C TYR A 208 -11.10 10.22 2.77
N GLU A 209 -10.79 9.05 3.34
CA GLU A 209 -9.77 8.14 2.82
C GLU A 209 -10.28 6.70 2.82
N CYS A 210 -10.03 6.00 1.73
CA CYS A 210 -10.26 4.57 1.61
C CYS A 210 -8.92 3.84 1.47
N THR A 211 -8.87 2.63 2.00
CA THR A 211 -7.81 1.65 1.74
C THR A 211 -8.37 0.51 0.92
N LEU A 212 -7.72 0.14 -0.16
CA LEU A 212 -8.08 -1.00 -0.99
C LEU A 212 -6.98 -2.04 -0.95
N THR A 213 -7.35 -3.28 -0.60
CA THR A 213 -6.46 -4.44 -0.61
C THR A 213 -6.95 -5.43 -1.66
N ILE A 214 -6.03 -5.89 -2.52
CA ILE A 214 -6.27 -6.87 -3.58
C ILE A 214 -5.36 -8.06 -3.31
N LEU A 215 -5.93 -9.25 -3.11
CA LEU A 215 -5.19 -10.46 -2.77
C LEU A 215 -5.18 -11.42 -3.98
N LYS A 216 -4.05 -12.09 -4.19
CA LYS A 216 -3.89 -13.09 -5.28
C LYS A 216 -4.48 -14.45 -4.93
N ASP A 217 -4.67 -14.73 -3.66
CA ASP A 217 -5.24 -16.00 -3.22
C ASP A 217 -6.74 -16.03 -3.51
N ASN A 218 -7.07 -16.57 -4.67
CA ASN A 218 -8.45 -16.83 -5.13
C ASN A 218 -8.83 -18.31 -5.00
N ALA A 219 -7.94 -19.16 -4.46
CA ALA A 219 -8.25 -20.56 -4.22
C ALA A 219 -9.36 -20.67 -3.18
N CYS A 220 -10.28 -21.58 -3.43
CA CYS A 220 -11.42 -21.83 -2.55
C CYS A 220 -11.38 -23.28 -2.05
N SER A 221 -12.01 -23.54 -0.88
CA SER A 221 -12.25 -24.89 -0.39
C SER A 221 -12.89 -25.78 -1.47
N GLU A 222 -12.78 -27.10 -1.32
CA GLU A 222 -13.32 -28.09 -2.29
C GLU A 222 -14.77 -27.82 -2.69
N ASN A 223 -15.55 -27.22 -1.81
CA ASN A 223 -16.95 -26.85 -2.06
C ASN A 223 -17.09 -25.47 -2.72
N GLY A 224 -15.99 -24.73 -3.01
CA GLY A 224 -16.03 -23.40 -3.61
C GLY A 224 -16.66 -22.31 -2.74
N MET A 225 -16.80 -22.54 -1.42
CA MET A 225 -17.58 -21.68 -0.54
C MET A 225 -16.75 -20.73 0.30
N ILE A 226 -15.46 -21.03 0.58
CA ILE A 226 -14.60 -20.27 1.48
C ILE A 226 -13.21 -20.17 0.85
N PHE A 227 -12.61 -18.99 0.86
CA PHE A 227 -11.22 -18.84 0.42
C PHE A 227 -10.27 -19.62 1.34
N ASP A 228 -9.33 -20.35 0.73
CA ASP A 228 -8.36 -21.18 1.45
C ASP A 228 -7.52 -20.36 2.43
N ARG A 229 -7.18 -19.10 2.09
CA ARG A 229 -6.50 -18.18 3.00
C ARG A 229 -7.31 -17.94 4.28
N PHE A 230 -8.61 -17.73 4.16
CA PHE A 230 -9.50 -17.51 5.31
C PHE A 230 -9.51 -18.74 6.21
N LEU A 231 -9.58 -19.94 5.63
CA LEU A 231 -9.51 -21.20 6.39
C LEU A 231 -8.19 -21.33 7.14
N ARG A 232 -7.04 -21.00 6.52
CA ARG A 232 -5.74 -21.06 7.21
C ARG A 232 -5.65 -20.10 8.39
N ILE A 233 -6.17 -18.88 8.25
CA ILE A 233 -6.13 -17.86 9.30
C ILE A 233 -7.07 -18.19 10.45
N HIS A 234 -8.26 -18.72 10.12
CA HIS A 234 -9.36 -18.94 11.06
C HIS A 234 -9.64 -20.42 11.33
N GLN A 235 -8.63 -21.28 11.22
CA GLN A 235 -8.79 -22.74 11.38
C GLN A 235 -9.47 -23.10 12.70
N HIS A 236 -9.14 -22.41 13.79
CA HIS A 236 -9.68 -22.67 15.12
C HIS A 236 -11.19 -22.46 15.23
N GLU A 237 -11.80 -21.53 14.45
CA GLU A 237 -13.25 -21.31 14.46
C GLU A 237 -14.01 -22.47 13.80
N PHE A 238 -13.33 -23.24 12.93
CA PHE A 238 -13.92 -24.39 12.27
C PHE A 238 -13.71 -25.71 13.03
N GLU A 239 -12.68 -25.78 13.86
CA GLU A 239 -12.37 -26.97 14.67
C GLU A 239 -13.29 -27.12 15.88
N ASP A 240 -13.79 -26.03 16.43
CA ASP A 240 -14.60 -26.00 17.65
C ASP A 240 -16.06 -26.47 17.44
N HIS A 241 -16.52 -26.69 16.22
CA HIS A 241 -17.86 -27.17 15.86
C HIS A 241 -19.06 -26.51 16.58
N THR A 242 -18.84 -25.37 17.24
CA THR A 242 -19.82 -24.68 18.09
C THR A 242 -21.06 -24.22 17.30
N PHE A 243 -20.93 -24.10 16.00
CA PHE A 243 -21.98 -23.58 15.10
C PHE A 243 -22.48 -24.60 14.06
N VAL A 244 -22.15 -25.88 14.22
CA VAL A 244 -22.66 -26.91 13.31
C VAL A 244 -24.17 -27.05 13.52
N VAL A 245 -24.95 -26.55 12.59
CA VAL A 245 -26.40 -26.81 12.54
C VAL A 245 -26.56 -28.30 12.29
N LYS A 246 -26.97 -29.07 13.30
CA LYS A 246 -27.33 -30.47 13.11
C LYS A 246 -28.44 -30.52 12.07
N LYS A 247 -28.16 -31.08 10.88
CA LYS A 247 -29.22 -31.41 9.95
C LYS A 247 -30.20 -32.33 10.68
N LYS A 248 -31.46 -31.90 10.77
CA LYS A 248 -32.57 -32.76 11.27
C LYS A 248 -32.80 -33.92 10.31
#